data_a911d53a1e041d108c372d0fcf6ed44b
#
_entry.id   a911d53a1e041d108c372d0fcf6ed44b
#
_cell.length_a   1.000
_cell.length_b   1.000
_cell.length_c   1.000
_cell.angle_alpha   90.00
_cell.angle_beta   90.00
_cell.angle_gamma   90.00
#
_symmetry.space_group_name_H-M   'P 1'
#
loop_
_entity.id
_entity.type
_entity.pdbx_description
1 polymer ?
#
loop_
_entity_poly.entity_id
_entity_poly.type
_entity_poly.pdbx_seq_one_letter_code
_entity_poly.pdbx_strand_id
1 'polypeptide(L)'
;MDNTVTTLYVNGAKYTFSMGTHYGQVPCSETLLETLRDRLGLTGAKRSCEQGACGCCTVIKDGDAVPSCMQLTADCDGAHIITLEGLADPKTGELAPIQQAFIDYNAFQCGFCTPGIIM
;
A
#
# COMPACT_ATOMS: atom_id res chain seq x y z
N MET A 1 11.74 0.64 25.85
CA MET A 1 11.79 1.23 24.98
C MET A 1 10.68 2.03 24.63
N ASP A 2 10.70 2.64 23.93
CA ASP A 2 9.93 3.57 23.71
C ASP A 2 8.62 3.35 23.33
N ASN A 3 7.79 4.20 23.58
CA ASN A 3 6.45 4.24 23.09
C ASN A 3 6.45 4.89 21.72
N THR A 4 7.30 4.38 20.87
CA THR A 4 7.40 4.89 19.51
C THR A 4 6.12 4.56 18.76
N VAL A 5 5.57 5.55 18.11
CA VAL A 5 4.32 5.43 17.36
C VAL A 5 4.55 5.90 15.94
N THR A 6 4.02 5.15 14.98
CA THR A 6 4.06 5.54 13.57
C THR A 6 2.64 5.85 13.11
N THR A 7 2.46 6.98 12.47
CA THR A 7 1.17 7.39 11.92
C THR A 7 1.24 7.38 10.40
N LEU A 8 0.30 6.69 9.77
CA LEU A 8 0.15 6.68 8.32
C LEU A 8 -1.21 7.25 7.94
N TYR A 9 -1.26 7.95 6.83
CA TYR A 9 -2.52 8.36 6.22
C TYR A 9 -2.68 7.55 4.94
N VAL A 10 -3.58 6.57 4.97
CA VAL A 10 -3.75 5.65 3.84
C VAL A 10 -5.13 5.88 3.23
N ASN A 11 -5.13 6.30 1.97
CA ASN A 11 -6.37 6.61 1.23
C ASN A 11 -7.27 7.59 2.01
N GLY A 12 -6.65 8.56 2.67
CA GLY A 12 -7.36 9.58 3.42
C GLY A 12 -7.71 9.21 4.85
N ALA A 13 -7.47 7.99 5.28
CA ALA A 13 -7.76 7.56 6.65
C ALA A 13 -6.47 7.54 7.48
N LYS A 14 -6.58 7.97 8.72
CA LYS A 14 -5.43 8.00 9.63
C LYS A 14 -5.33 6.70 10.40
N TYR A 15 -4.14 6.10 10.38
CA TYR A 15 -3.84 4.88 11.14
C TYR A 15 -2.63 5.13 12.01
N THR A 16 -2.70 4.71 13.26
CA THR A 16 -1.62 4.88 14.22
C THR A 16 -1.22 3.51 14.75
N PHE A 17 0.08 3.21 14.69
CA PHE A 17 0.60 1.92 15.13
C PHE A 17 1.63 2.12 16.23
N SER A 18 1.52 1.33 17.29
CA SER A 18 2.54 1.25 18.32
C SER A 18 3.65 0.32 17.82
N MET A 19 4.86 0.82 17.82
CA MET A 19 6.01 0.07 17.29
C MET A 19 6.69 -0.71 18.40
N GLY A 20 7.12 -1.91 18.10
CA GLY A 20 7.86 -2.72 19.06
C GLY A 20 7.71 -4.22 18.81
N THR A 21 8.14 -5.03 19.76
CA THR A 21 8.14 -6.48 19.62
C THR A 21 7.08 -7.17 20.46
N HIS A 22 6.27 -6.42 21.19
CA HIS A 22 5.21 -6.98 22.02
C HIS A 22 3.98 -7.33 21.17
N TYR A 23 3.13 -8.17 21.71
CA TYR A 23 1.89 -8.54 21.04
C TYR A 23 1.05 -7.30 20.70
N GLY A 24 0.59 -7.23 19.47
CA GLY A 24 -0.19 -6.09 18.99
C GLY A 24 0.62 -4.92 18.47
N GLN A 25 1.93 -4.96 18.63
CA GLN A 25 2.80 -3.93 18.10
C GLN A 25 3.32 -4.30 16.71
N VAL A 26 3.77 -3.29 15.98
CA VAL A 26 4.34 -3.46 14.65
C VAL A 26 5.87 -3.49 14.80
N PRO A 27 6.52 -4.59 14.41
CA PRO A 27 7.98 -4.63 14.44
C PRO A 27 8.59 -3.59 13.52
N CYS A 28 9.73 -3.02 13.90
CA CYS A 28 10.42 -2.04 13.06
C CYS A 28 10.93 -2.66 11.74
N SER A 29 10.99 -3.99 11.66
CA SER A 29 11.37 -4.69 10.44
C SER A 29 10.21 -4.94 9.48
N GLU A 30 8.98 -4.65 9.90
CA GLU A 30 7.82 -4.90 9.05
C GLU A 30 7.79 -3.93 7.86
N THR A 31 7.58 -4.47 6.67
CA THR A 31 7.50 -3.64 5.46
C THR A 31 6.14 -2.96 5.38
N LEU A 32 6.09 -1.86 4.62
CA LEU A 32 4.83 -1.18 4.35
C LEU A 32 3.85 -2.14 3.67
N LEU A 33 4.33 -2.98 2.75
CA LEU A 33 3.50 -3.99 2.08
C LEU A 33 2.81 -4.92 3.09
N GLU A 34 3.56 -5.41 4.06
CA GLU A 34 2.99 -6.28 5.10
C GLU A 34 1.93 -5.54 5.92
N THR A 35 2.19 -4.31 6.30
CA THR A 35 1.23 -3.51 7.06
C THR A 35 -0.06 -3.29 6.27
N LEU A 36 0.05 -2.93 5.00
CA LEU A 36 -1.12 -2.68 4.16
C LEU A 36 -1.96 -3.94 3.99
N ARG A 37 -1.32 -5.08 3.71
CA ARG A 37 -2.03 -6.32 3.44
C ARG A 37 -2.52 -7.01 4.71
N ASP A 38 -1.64 -7.14 5.70
CA ASP A 38 -1.92 -8.00 6.84
C ASP A 38 -2.65 -7.29 7.98
N ARG A 39 -2.42 -5.99 8.14
CA ARG A 39 -3.06 -5.24 9.22
C ARG A 39 -4.25 -4.41 8.75
N LEU A 40 -4.17 -3.84 7.56
CA LEU A 40 -5.24 -2.99 7.04
C LEU A 40 -6.16 -3.70 6.06
N GLY A 41 -5.80 -4.90 5.63
CA GLY A 41 -6.61 -5.67 4.69
C GLY A 41 -6.67 -5.09 3.28
N LEU A 42 -5.74 -4.21 2.95
CA LEU A 42 -5.67 -3.60 1.61
C LEU A 42 -4.81 -4.47 0.72
N THR A 43 -5.42 -5.40 0.03
CA THR A 43 -4.73 -6.46 -0.70
C THR A 43 -4.44 -6.12 -2.16
N GLY A 44 -4.72 -4.90 -2.60
CA GLY A 44 -4.42 -4.47 -3.96
C GLY A 44 -2.94 -4.52 -4.28
N ALA A 45 -2.08 -4.05 -3.38
CA ALA A 45 -0.63 -4.21 -3.55
C ALA A 45 -0.26 -5.66 -3.33
N LYS A 46 0.48 -6.25 -4.28
CA LYS A 46 0.75 -7.70 -4.30
C LYS A 46 2.17 -8.01 -3.86
N ARG A 47 2.30 -9.12 -3.13
CA ARG A 47 3.61 -9.63 -2.71
C ARG A 47 4.12 -10.60 -3.77
N SER A 48 5.30 -10.34 -4.30
CA SER A 48 5.94 -11.21 -5.28
C SER A 48 7.43 -11.30 -5.03
N CYS A 49 8.24 -10.41 -5.60
CA CYS A 49 9.69 -10.52 -5.46
C CYS A 49 10.21 -10.13 -4.07
N GLU A 50 9.56 -9.20 -3.40
CA GLU A 50 9.96 -8.63 -2.11
C GLU A 50 11.39 -8.07 -2.10
N GLN A 51 11.86 -7.63 -3.25
CA GLN A 51 13.20 -7.04 -3.38
C GLN A 51 13.20 -5.82 -4.32
N GLY A 52 12.05 -5.23 -4.55
CA GLY A 52 11.94 -3.99 -5.31
C GLY A 52 12.07 -4.14 -6.82
N ALA A 53 12.01 -5.36 -7.35
CA ALA A 53 12.27 -5.61 -8.77
C ALA A 53 10.99 -5.67 -9.62
N CYS A 54 9.92 -6.31 -9.14
CA CYS A 54 8.75 -6.60 -9.98
C CYS A 54 7.72 -5.49 -10.04
N GLY A 55 7.65 -4.63 -9.03
CA GLY A 55 6.69 -3.52 -8.99
C GLY A 55 5.26 -3.90 -8.66
N CYS A 56 4.95 -5.18 -8.39
CA CYS A 56 3.58 -5.61 -8.08
C CYS A 56 3.04 -4.99 -6.78
N CYS A 57 3.91 -4.50 -5.91
CA CYS A 57 3.57 -3.89 -4.64
C CYS A 57 3.55 -2.35 -4.69
N THR A 58 3.63 -1.75 -5.86
CA THR A 58 3.74 -0.30 -6.00
C THR A 58 2.58 0.43 -5.35
N VAL A 59 2.89 1.46 -4.58
CA VAL A 59 1.93 2.41 -4.02
C VAL A 59 2.45 3.82 -4.27
N ILE A 60 1.59 4.82 -4.07
CA ILE A 60 2.02 6.22 -4.13
C ILE A 60 2.29 6.67 -2.69
N LYS A 61 3.50 7.11 -2.42
CA LYS A 61 3.89 7.62 -1.11
C LYS A 61 4.30 9.08 -1.27
N ASP A 62 3.56 9.97 -0.65
CA ASP A 62 3.80 11.42 -0.72
C ASP A 62 4.02 11.91 -2.17
N GLY A 63 3.23 11.37 -3.10
CA GLY A 63 3.28 11.77 -4.50
C GLY A 63 4.21 10.95 -5.39
N ASP A 64 5.00 10.04 -4.80
CA ASP A 64 5.96 9.24 -5.56
C ASP A 64 5.57 7.78 -5.60
N ALA A 65 5.72 7.15 -6.77
CA ALA A 65 5.50 5.71 -6.90
C ALA A 65 6.68 4.96 -6.29
N VAL A 66 6.41 4.13 -5.28
CA VAL A 66 7.45 3.38 -4.58
C VAL A 66 7.05 1.91 -4.42
N PRO A 67 8.03 0.98 -4.39
CA PRO A 67 7.73 -0.41 -4.08
C PRO A 67 7.54 -0.56 -2.56
N SER A 68 6.32 -0.90 -2.15
CA SER A 68 6.00 -0.98 -0.72
C SER A 68 6.76 -2.09 0.01
N CYS A 69 7.25 -3.10 -0.71
CA CYS A 69 8.07 -4.15 -0.12
C CYS A 69 9.45 -3.66 0.32
N MET A 70 9.88 -2.51 -0.17
CA MET A 70 11.18 -1.91 0.16
C MET A 70 11.06 -0.71 1.10
N GLN A 71 9.85 -0.43 1.58
CA GLN A 71 9.62 0.61 2.57
C GLN A 71 9.35 -0.05 3.92
N LEU A 72 9.92 0.47 4.99
CA LEU A 72 9.59 0.02 6.34
C LEU A 72 8.49 0.90 6.88
N THR A 73 7.51 0.30 7.52
CA THR A 73 6.41 1.06 8.13
C THR A 73 6.96 2.08 9.13
N ALA A 74 7.98 1.71 9.87
CA ALA A 74 8.63 2.60 10.83
C ALA A 74 9.19 3.87 10.20
N ASP A 75 9.60 3.79 8.93
CA ASP A 75 10.17 4.93 8.20
C ASP A 75 9.11 5.78 7.51
N CYS A 76 7.86 5.39 7.59
CA CYS A 76 6.77 6.08 6.89
C CYS A 76 5.94 6.99 7.81
N ASP A 77 6.48 7.34 8.99
CA ASP A 77 5.73 8.18 9.92
C ASP A 77 5.34 9.51 9.27
N GLY A 78 4.06 9.83 9.33
CA GLY A 78 3.52 11.05 8.72
C GLY A 78 3.28 10.93 7.21
N ALA A 79 3.58 9.80 6.59
CA ALA A 79 3.43 9.65 5.15
C ALA A 79 1.97 9.51 4.71
N HIS A 80 1.68 10.04 3.53
CA HIS A 80 0.39 9.88 2.87
C HIS A 80 0.53 8.83 1.78
N ILE A 81 -0.21 7.73 1.92
CA ILE A 81 -0.12 6.57 1.05
C ILE A 81 -1.41 6.45 0.26
N ILE A 82 -1.30 6.23 -1.04
CA ILE A 82 -2.43 5.89 -1.89
C ILE A 82 -2.19 4.50 -2.43
N THR A 83 -3.13 3.60 -2.18
CA THR A 83 -3.09 2.24 -2.72
C THR A 83 -4.07 2.12 -3.89
N LEU A 84 -4.08 0.98 -4.56
CA LEU A 84 -5.03 0.73 -5.64
C LEU A 84 -6.47 1.00 -5.17
N GLU A 85 -6.80 0.60 -3.95
CA GLU A 85 -8.14 0.78 -3.40
C GLU A 85 -8.53 2.25 -3.23
N GLY A 86 -7.54 3.14 -3.17
CA GLY A 86 -7.79 4.58 -3.02
C GLY A 86 -7.97 5.33 -4.32
N LEU A 87 -7.87 4.68 -5.47
CA LEU A 87 -8.02 5.37 -6.77
C LEU A 87 -9.47 5.58 -7.15
N ALA A 88 -10.37 4.70 -6.71
CA ALA A 88 -11.79 4.85 -6.98
C ALA A 88 -12.39 5.97 -6.14
N ASP A 89 -13.48 6.58 -6.63
CA ASP A 89 -14.18 7.61 -5.88
C ASP A 89 -14.78 7.00 -4.60
N PRO A 90 -14.42 7.49 -3.41
CA PRO A 90 -14.91 6.90 -2.16
C PRO A 90 -16.41 7.09 -1.96
N LYS A 91 -17.03 8.03 -2.66
CA LYS A 91 -18.46 8.30 -2.50
C LYS A 91 -19.32 7.50 -3.46
N THR A 92 -18.89 7.35 -4.71
CA THR A 92 -19.67 6.71 -5.76
C THR A 92 -19.17 5.34 -6.12
N GLY A 93 -17.92 4.99 -5.77
CA GLY A 93 -17.29 3.75 -6.19
C GLY A 93 -16.82 3.79 -7.64
N GLU A 94 -16.95 4.93 -8.31
CA GLU A 94 -16.54 5.04 -9.70
C GLU A 94 -15.04 4.88 -9.83
N LEU A 95 -14.61 4.03 -10.77
CA LEU A 95 -13.20 3.75 -10.98
C LEU A 95 -12.48 4.95 -11.60
N ALA A 96 -11.20 5.11 -11.26
CA ALA A 96 -10.36 6.10 -11.91
C ALA A 96 -10.24 5.76 -13.40
N PRO A 97 -10.01 6.76 -14.29
CA PRO A 97 -9.93 6.50 -15.72
C PRO A 97 -8.94 5.40 -16.12
N ILE A 98 -7.78 5.32 -15.45
CA ILE A 98 -6.79 4.29 -15.75
C ILE A 98 -7.31 2.90 -15.38
N GLN A 99 -8.03 2.77 -14.27
CA GLN A 99 -8.63 1.50 -13.86
C GLN A 99 -9.69 1.06 -14.86
N GLN A 100 -10.54 1.98 -15.27
CA GLN A 100 -11.59 1.68 -16.25
C GLN A 100 -10.99 1.29 -17.61
N ALA A 101 -9.91 1.95 -18.01
CA ALA A 101 -9.23 1.63 -19.26
C ALA A 101 -8.68 0.20 -19.27
N PHE A 102 -8.13 -0.26 -18.14
CA PHE A 102 -7.65 -1.64 -18.04
C PHE A 102 -8.78 -2.65 -18.25
N ILE A 103 -9.96 -2.34 -17.71
CA ILE A 103 -11.14 -3.19 -17.90
C ILE A 103 -11.61 -3.13 -19.37
N ASP A 104 -11.75 -1.94 -19.93
CA ASP A 104 -12.31 -1.75 -21.27
C ASP A 104 -11.45 -2.39 -22.35
N TYR A 105 -10.13 -2.39 -22.18
CA TYR A 105 -9.19 -2.91 -23.16
C TYR A 105 -8.63 -4.29 -22.80
N ASN A 106 -9.14 -4.91 -21.72
CA ASN A 106 -8.66 -6.20 -21.24
C ASN A 106 -7.14 -6.23 -21.09
N ALA A 107 -6.57 -5.19 -20.47
CA ALA A 107 -5.13 -4.99 -20.39
C ALA A 107 -4.48 -5.84 -19.29
N PHE A 108 -4.94 -7.09 -19.13
CA PHE A 108 -4.41 -8.00 -18.13
C PHE A 108 -4.66 -9.44 -18.55
N GLN A 109 -3.88 -10.36 -18.01
CA GLN A 109 -4.11 -11.79 -18.16
C GLN A 109 -4.61 -12.33 -16.83
N CYS A 110 -3.70 -12.79 -15.94
CA CYS A 110 -4.12 -13.26 -14.63
C CYS A 110 -4.45 -12.13 -13.64
N GLY A 111 -4.00 -10.92 -13.92
CA GLY A 111 -4.30 -9.75 -13.09
C GLY A 111 -3.37 -9.55 -11.91
N PHE A 112 -2.34 -10.41 -11.71
CA PHE A 112 -1.49 -10.29 -10.53
C PHE A 112 -0.60 -9.04 -10.55
N CYS A 113 0.00 -8.71 -11.70
CA CYS A 113 0.83 -7.51 -11.81
C CYS A 113 0.03 -6.24 -12.07
N THR A 114 -1.24 -6.38 -12.40
CA THR A 114 -2.08 -5.26 -12.83
C THR A 114 -2.14 -4.12 -11.80
N PRO A 115 -2.36 -4.38 -10.51
CA PRO A 115 -2.40 -3.28 -9.53
C PRO A 115 -1.14 -2.43 -9.51
N GLY A 116 0.03 -3.07 -9.59
CA GLY A 116 1.30 -2.34 -9.59
C GLY A 116 1.49 -1.51 -10.84
N ILE A 117 1.05 -2.04 -11.99
CA ILE A 117 1.17 -1.31 -13.25
C ILE A 117 0.25 -0.08 -13.27
N ILE A 118 -0.95 -0.22 -12.73
CA ILE A 118 -1.90 0.90 -12.62
C ILE A 118 -1.31 2.02 -11.75
N MET A 119 -0.64 1.64 -10.67
CA MET A 119 0.00 2.60 -9.79
C MET A 119 1.30 3.10 -10.40
#